data_477ca620b9a738d7149f2f46b7f95d77
#
_entry.id   477ca620b9a738d7149f2f46b7f95d77
#
_cell.length_a   1.000
_cell.length_b   1.000
_cell.length_c   1.000
_cell.angle_alpha   90.00
_cell.angle_beta   90.00
_cell.angle_gamma   90.00
#
_symmetry.space_group_name_H-M   'P 1'
#
loop_
_entity.id
_entity.type
_entity.pdbx_description
1 polymer ?
#
loop_
_entity_poly.entity_id
_entity_poly.type
_entity_poly.pdbx_seq_one_letter_code
_entity_poly.pdbx_strand_id
1 'polypeptide(L)'
;MIKDADMAKADAATVEYETRAKNLLKGELKRRGITYAQLAEKLATVGVTENERNLNNKISRGGFSAAFMLQCLEAIGATSLPLRD
;
A
#
# COMPACT_ATOMS: atom_id res chain seq x y z
N MET A 1 19.90 1.26 -21.14
CA MET A 1 19.39 1.40 -20.79
C MET A 1 18.24 1.65 -20.87
N ILE A 2 17.52 1.50 -20.80
CA ILE A 2 16.52 1.75 -20.96
C ILE A 2 15.77 2.01 -20.26
N LYS A 3 15.67 1.94 -19.73
CA LYS A 3 15.04 2.18 -19.04
C LYS A 3 14.06 3.04 -18.95
N ASP A 4 14.09 4.10 -19.47
CA ASP A 4 13.05 5.08 -19.37
C ASP A 4 11.74 4.57 -19.91
N ALA A 5 11.82 3.86 -21.00
CA ALA A 5 10.62 3.28 -21.55
C ALA A 5 9.97 2.31 -20.57
N ASP A 6 10.79 1.55 -19.89
CA ASP A 6 10.27 0.61 -18.92
C ASP A 6 9.65 1.31 -17.74
N MET A 7 10.21 2.43 -17.34
CA MET A 7 9.67 3.17 -16.22
C MET A 7 8.39 3.89 -16.61
N ALA A 8 8.29 4.31 -17.84
CA ALA A 8 7.10 5.01 -18.29
C ALA A 8 5.93 4.07 -18.48
N LYS A 9 6.21 2.83 -18.81
CA LYS A 9 5.15 1.85 -18.98
C LYS A 9 5.49 0.61 -18.21
N ALA A 10 4.72 0.34 -17.21
CA ALA A 10 4.87 -0.89 -16.47
C ALA A 10 4.55 -2.05 -17.40
N ASP A 11 5.37 -3.08 -17.40
CA ASP A 11 5.04 -4.28 -18.15
C ASP A 11 3.97 -5.06 -17.39
N ALA A 12 3.45 -6.11 -18.02
CA ALA A 12 2.35 -6.87 -17.45
C ALA A 12 2.71 -7.48 -16.10
N ALA A 13 3.94 -7.94 -15.94
CA ALA A 13 4.35 -8.53 -14.68
C ALA A 13 4.35 -7.49 -13.57
N THR A 14 4.85 -6.29 -13.85
CA THR A 14 4.88 -5.24 -12.84
C THR A 14 3.48 -4.85 -12.41
N VAL A 15 2.58 -4.70 -13.37
CA VAL A 15 1.19 -4.35 -13.05
C VAL A 15 0.55 -5.42 -12.19
N GLU A 16 0.83 -6.67 -12.49
CA GLU A 16 0.29 -7.76 -11.71
C GLU A 16 0.80 -7.73 -10.27
N TYR A 17 2.08 -7.44 -10.07
CA TYR A 17 2.63 -7.37 -8.73
C TYR A 17 2.14 -6.15 -7.98
N GLU A 18 1.89 -5.05 -8.67
CA GLU A 18 1.28 -3.90 -8.03
C GLU A 18 -0.12 -4.22 -7.53
N THR A 19 -0.87 -4.96 -8.33
CA THR A 19 -2.20 -5.40 -7.93
C THR A 19 -2.12 -6.33 -6.71
N ARG A 20 -1.14 -7.23 -6.69
CA ARG A 20 -0.95 -8.09 -5.55
C ARG A 20 -0.61 -7.31 -4.29
N ALA A 21 0.27 -6.32 -4.41
CA ALA A 21 0.64 -5.50 -3.26
C ALA A 21 -0.58 -4.76 -2.72
N LYS A 22 -1.38 -4.21 -3.61
CA LYS A 22 -2.60 -3.54 -3.22
C LYS A 22 -3.53 -4.49 -2.46
N ASN A 23 -3.74 -5.67 -3.00
CA ASN A 23 -4.66 -6.61 -2.40
C ASN A 23 -4.15 -7.14 -1.07
N LEU A 24 -2.83 -7.30 -0.93
CA LEU A 24 -2.26 -7.71 0.34
C LEU A 24 -2.50 -6.65 1.41
N LEU A 25 -2.27 -5.39 1.07
CA LEU A 25 -2.49 -4.31 2.03
C LEU A 25 -3.97 -4.20 2.39
N LYS A 26 -4.84 -4.22 1.39
CA LYS A 26 -6.28 -4.14 1.65
C LYS A 26 -6.75 -5.32 2.49
N GLY A 27 -6.18 -6.50 2.26
CA GLY A 27 -6.52 -7.66 3.05
C GLY A 27 -6.14 -7.52 4.51
N GLU A 28 -4.96 -6.94 4.77
CA GLU A 28 -4.55 -6.71 6.15
C GLU A 28 -5.46 -5.71 6.85
N LEU A 29 -5.83 -4.65 6.15
CA LEU A 29 -6.74 -3.67 6.71
C LEU A 29 -8.10 -4.30 7.02
N LYS A 30 -8.60 -5.09 6.08
CA LYS A 30 -9.91 -5.71 6.25
C LYS A 30 -9.91 -6.71 7.40
N ARG A 31 -8.87 -7.53 7.47
CA ARG A 31 -8.76 -8.53 8.53
C ARG A 31 -8.75 -7.88 9.90
N ARG A 32 -8.16 -6.70 10.01
CA ARG A 32 -8.04 -5.99 11.28
C ARG A 32 -9.20 -5.03 11.50
N GLY A 33 -10.13 -4.92 10.55
CA GLY A 33 -11.27 -4.03 10.69
C GLY A 33 -10.90 -2.56 10.67
N ILE A 34 -9.89 -2.19 9.89
CA ILE A 34 -9.38 -0.81 9.87
C ILE A 34 -9.84 -0.13 8.61
N THR A 35 -10.53 0.99 8.77
CA THR A 35 -10.96 1.82 7.65
C THR A 35 -9.82 2.75 7.22
N TYR A 36 -9.96 3.36 6.05
CA TYR A 36 -8.96 4.34 5.62
C TYR A 36 -8.89 5.53 6.56
N ALA A 37 -10.02 5.95 7.12
CA ALA A 37 -10.00 7.03 8.10
C ALA A 37 -9.20 6.65 9.33
N GLN A 38 -9.38 5.43 9.80
CA GLN A 38 -8.62 4.93 10.94
C GLN A 38 -7.14 4.75 10.60
N LEU A 39 -6.86 4.32 9.37
CA LEU A 39 -5.48 4.19 8.93
C LEU A 39 -4.78 5.54 8.93
N ALA A 40 -5.49 6.60 8.49
CA ALA A 40 -4.90 7.94 8.53
C ALA A 40 -4.53 8.33 9.94
N GLU A 41 -5.39 8.03 10.92
CA GLU A 41 -5.09 8.33 12.32
C GLU A 41 -3.88 7.55 12.81
N LYS A 42 -3.79 6.29 12.43
CA LYS A 42 -2.68 5.45 12.86
C LYS A 42 -1.38 5.87 12.21
N LEU A 43 -1.42 6.28 10.94
CA LEU A 43 -0.23 6.77 10.26
C LEU A 43 0.31 8.04 10.92
N ALA A 44 -0.58 8.88 11.45
CA ALA A 44 -0.14 10.08 12.14
C ALA A 44 0.74 9.73 13.35
N THR A 45 0.49 8.59 13.98
CA THR A 45 1.30 8.20 15.15
C THR A 45 2.71 7.79 14.77
N VAL A 46 2.95 7.47 13.50
CA VAL A 46 4.31 7.16 13.05
C VAL A 46 4.86 8.29 12.17
N GLY A 47 4.25 9.48 12.29
CA GLY A 47 4.79 10.67 11.65
C GLY A 47 4.41 10.87 10.19
N VAL A 48 3.39 10.16 9.72
CA VAL A 48 2.99 10.23 8.32
C VAL A 48 1.64 10.93 8.21
N THR A 49 1.60 12.02 7.45
CA THR A 49 0.38 12.81 7.26
C THR A 49 -0.38 12.31 6.04
N GLU A 50 -1.58 11.82 6.27
CA GLU A 50 -2.46 11.35 5.22
C GLU A 50 -3.88 11.63 5.60
N ASN A 51 -4.80 11.52 4.63
CA ASN A 51 -6.22 11.59 4.93
C ASN A 51 -6.92 10.47 4.17
N GLU A 52 -8.18 10.25 4.53
CA GLU A 52 -8.94 9.12 4.00
C GLU A 52 -8.98 9.14 2.48
N ARG A 53 -9.21 10.30 1.88
CA ARG A 53 -9.34 10.41 0.44
C ARG A 53 -8.04 10.07 -0.27
N ASN A 54 -6.93 10.61 0.23
CA ASN A 54 -5.62 10.33 -0.36
C ASN A 54 -5.26 8.86 -0.23
N LEU A 55 -5.57 8.26 0.91
CA LEU A 55 -5.29 6.85 1.12
C LEU A 55 -6.11 5.99 0.18
N ASN A 56 -7.38 6.32 0.02
CA ASN A 56 -8.22 5.58 -0.89
C ASN A 56 -7.66 5.63 -2.31
N ASN A 57 -7.27 6.82 -2.76
CA ASN A 57 -6.71 6.97 -4.10
C ASN A 57 -5.39 6.25 -4.25
N LYS A 58 -4.50 6.40 -3.28
CA LYS A 58 -3.15 5.85 -3.35
C LYS A 58 -3.19 4.32 -3.32
N ILE A 59 -3.96 3.77 -2.41
CA ILE A 59 -4.02 2.31 -2.28
C ILE A 59 -4.78 1.70 -3.45
N SER A 60 -5.88 2.32 -3.87
CA SER A 60 -6.69 1.77 -4.95
C SER A 60 -5.94 1.71 -6.27
N ARG A 61 -5.04 2.68 -6.52
CA ARG A 61 -4.24 2.66 -7.73
C ARG A 61 -3.19 1.57 -7.74
N GLY A 62 -2.72 1.18 -6.56
CA GLY A 62 -1.56 0.33 -6.46
C GLY A 62 -0.31 1.12 -6.83
N GLY A 63 0.79 0.45 -6.97
CA GLY A 63 2.03 1.10 -7.39
C GLY A 63 2.62 2.03 -6.37
N PHE A 64 2.19 1.95 -5.12
CA PHE A 64 2.76 2.78 -4.06
C PHE A 64 4.15 2.25 -3.70
N SER A 65 4.91 3.10 -3.03
CA SER A 65 6.28 2.76 -2.70
C SER A 65 6.35 1.70 -1.61
N ALA A 66 7.51 1.03 -1.54
CA ALA A 66 7.75 0.09 -0.46
C ALA A 66 7.73 0.81 0.89
N ALA A 67 8.22 2.06 0.92
CA ALA A 67 8.20 2.82 2.16
C ALA A 67 6.78 3.04 2.64
N PHE A 68 5.88 3.39 1.74
CA PHE A 68 4.48 3.58 2.10
C PHE A 68 3.87 2.29 2.65
N MET A 69 4.18 1.16 1.99
CA MET A 69 3.68 -0.12 2.44
C MET A 69 4.13 -0.42 3.86
N LEU A 70 5.42 -0.19 4.14
CA LEU A 70 5.94 -0.44 5.47
C LEU A 70 5.32 0.49 6.51
N GLN A 71 5.11 1.75 6.15
CA GLN A 71 4.48 2.69 7.05
C GLN A 71 3.08 2.24 7.43
N CYS A 72 2.32 1.79 6.44
CA CYS A 72 0.97 1.30 6.70
C CYS A 72 0.98 0.06 7.58
N LEU A 73 1.83 -0.91 7.26
CA LEU A 73 1.87 -2.15 8.01
C LEU A 73 2.30 -1.89 9.46
N GLU A 74 3.30 -1.04 9.63
CA GLU A 74 3.73 -0.71 10.98
C GLU A 74 2.65 0.02 11.76
N ALA A 75 1.96 0.95 11.11
CA ALA A 75 0.91 1.73 11.77
C ALA A 75 -0.22 0.83 12.27
N ILE A 76 -0.53 -0.24 11.56
CA ILE A 76 -1.62 -1.13 11.98
C ILE A 76 -1.14 -2.26 12.85
N GLY A 77 0.15 -2.29 13.19
CA GLY A 77 0.69 -3.29 14.10
C GLY A 77 1.01 -4.62 13.47
N ALA A 78 1.13 -4.65 12.15
CA ALA A 78 1.49 -5.89 11.46
C ALA A 78 2.98 -6.15 11.62
N THR A 79 3.33 -7.34 12.09
CA THR A 79 4.73 -7.71 12.25
C THR A 79 5.20 -8.60 11.11
N SER A 80 4.30 -9.04 10.27
CA SER A 80 4.65 -9.85 9.11
C SER A 80 3.55 -9.68 8.07
N LEU A 81 3.86 -10.06 6.86
CA LEU A 81 2.91 -9.97 5.75
C LEU A 81 3.03 -11.25 4.93
N PRO A 82 2.07 -12.16 5.04
CA PRO A 82 2.10 -13.35 4.21
C PRO A 82 1.94 -12.95 2.75
N LEU A 83 2.80 -13.44 1.89
CA LEU A 83 2.74 -13.09 0.47
C LEU A 83 1.72 -13.92 -0.29
N ARG A 84 1.21 -14.97 0.31
CA ARG A 84 0.12 -15.75 -0.25
C ARG A 84 -0.70 -16.32 0.88
N ASP A 85 -1.89 -16.69 0.55
CA ASP A 85 -2.85 -17.21 1.54
C ASP A 85 -2.49 -18.58 2.04
#